data_4c5cd0ffbd680ac149786b097659160b
#
_entry.id   4c5cd0ffbd680ac149786b097659160b
#
_cell.length_a   1.000
_cell.length_b   1.000
_cell.length_c   1.000
_cell.angle_alpha   90.00
_cell.angle_beta   90.00
_cell.angle_gamma   90.00
#
_symmetry.space_group_name_H-M   'P 1'
#
loop_
_entity.id
_entity.type
_entity.pdbx_description
1 polymer ?
#
loop_
_entity_poly.entity_id
_entity_poly.type
_entity_poly.pdbx_seq_one_letter_code
_entity_poly.pdbx_strand_id
1 'polypeptide(L)'
;MNQLDTIRRRSFLQSSVAGSMLLPGIVQQLLADSGDPLAEREPHFPAKAKRVIFLFMTGGVSHVDTLDPKPALTRDHGKEIKADHPEIKDRPGYERIYLKRPQWEFAPHGECGTEVSTLFPQVAECVDDIALIRSMHTSHSNHYNATLGMHTGSFAFARPSLGAWVSYGLGSMNRNLPGFVVLAPRQTYAGTQVYASDFLPGAHQGTLVVPGPEPVANVKPRIPEDRQKLELAALHAMNARHLESRSGDSLLNARMKSFETAFGMQMSVPEAFDFGTETSQTLQSY
;
A
#
# COMPACT_ATOMS: atom_id res chain seq x y z
N MET A 1 -2.11 33.81 -42.95
CA MET A 1 -1.16 32.78 -43.44
C MET A 1 -0.62 32.09 -42.20
N ASN A 2 -1.21 30.95 -41.87
CA ASN A 2 -0.91 30.19 -40.65
C ASN A 2 0.39 29.41 -40.81
N GLN A 3 1.40 29.76 -40.06
CA GLN A 3 2.53 28.89 -39.79
C GLN A 3 2.12 27.89 -38.67
N LEU A 4 1.53 26.78 -39.05
CA LEU A 4 1.53 25.58 -38.22
C LEU A 4 2.88 24.93 -38.44
N ASP A 5 3.86 25.25 -37.58
CA ASP A 5 5.13 24.57 -37.53
C ASP A 5 4.89 23.09 -37.24
N THR A 6 5.22 22.31 -38.23
CA THR A 6 5.19 20.86 -38.17
C THR A 6 6.20 20.41 -37.12
N ILE A 7 5.73 20.15 -35.90
CA ILE A 7 6.54 19.56 -34.84
C ILE A 7 7.12 18.24 -35.40
N ARG A 8 8.42 18.22 -35.65
CA ARG A 8 9.09 17.02 -36.17
C ARG A 8 8.91 15.89 -35.17
N ARG A 9 8.53 14.69 -35.64
CA ARG A 9 8.34 13.48 -34.79
C ARG A 9 9.47 13.28 -33.79
N ARG A 10 10.69 13.60 -34.21
CA ARG A 10 11.88 13.51 -33.34
C ARG A 10 11.85 14.50 -32.18
N SER A 11 11.40 15.74 -32.43
CA SER A 11 11.25 16.77 -31.36
C SER A 11 10.13 16.43 -30.41
N PHE A 12 9.03 15.84 -30.93
CA PHE A 12 7.94 15.33 -30.09
C PHE A 12 8.41 14.19 -29.17
N LEU A 13 9.14 13.22 -29.72
CA LEU A 13 9.69 12.10 -28.93
C LEU A 13 10.72 12.59 -27.90
N GLN A 14 11.57 13.54 -28.26
CA GLN A 14 12.55 14.13 -27.34
C GLN A 14 11.87 14.90 -26.21
N SER A 15 10.81 15.67 -26.49
CA SER A 15 10.05 16.38 -25.47
C SER A 15 9.21 15.44 -24.59
N SER A 16 8.71 14.32 -25.15
CA SER A 16 7.98 13.31 -24.39
C SER A 16 8.90 12.54 -23.44
N VAL A 17 10.11 12.19 -23.88
CA VAL A 17 11.12 11.54 -23.02
C VAL A 17 11.64 12.52 -21.96
N ALA A 18 11.95 13.76 -22.33
CA ALA A 18 12.34 14.79 -21.37
C ALA A 18 11.21 15.11 -20.37
N GLY A 19 9.96 15.16 -20.83
CA GLY A 19 8.81 15.36 -19.97
C GLY A 19 8.61 14.23 -18.96
N SER A 20 8.81 12.96 -19.39
CA SER A 20 8.69 11.82 -18.46
C SER A 20 9.85 11.73 -17.45
N MET A 21 11.04 12.21 -17.80
CA MET A 21 12.18 12.31 -16.86
C MET A 21 12.06 13.51 -15.92
N LEU A 22 11.35 14.56 -16.32
CA LEU A 22 11.12 15.75 -15.48
C LEU A 22 9.96 15.55 -14.49
N LEU A 23 9.06 14.59 -14.73
CA LEU A 23 7.89 14.37 -13.90
C LEU A 23 8.25 14.14 -12.41
N PRO A 24 9.24 13.31 -12.05
CA PRO A 24 9.67 13.17 -10.66
C PRO A 24 10.21 14.47 -10.06
N GLY A 25 10.94 15.25 -10.83
CA GLY A 25 11.47 16.55 -10.41
C GLY A 25 10.38 17.59 -10.19
N ILE A 26 9.38 17.65 -11.09
CA ILE A 26 8.23 18.55 -10.97
C ILE A 26 7.38 18.17 -9.75
N VAL A 27 7.13 16.88 -9.54
CA VAL A 27 6.41 16.37 -8.36
C VAL A 27 7.16 16.71 -7.08
N GLN A 28 8.48 16.53 -7.05
CA GLN A 28 9.31 16.92 -5.91
C GLN A 28 9.29 18.44 -5.68
N GLN A 29 9.30 19.23 -6.73
CA GLN A 29 9.24 20.70 -6.62
C GLN A 29 7.90 21.19 -6.09
N LEU A 30 6.79 20.63 -6.56
CA LEU A 30 5.45 20.93 -6.05
C LEU A 30 5.28 20.56 -4.57
N LEU A 31 6.03 19.56 -4.10
CA LEU A 31 6.06 19.16 -2.69
C LEU A 31 6.94 20.07 -1.84
N ALA A 32 8.00 20.62 -2.40
CA ALA A 32 8.89 21.56 -1.70
C ALA A 32 8.15 22.87 -1.35
N ASP A 33 7.22 23.29 -2.19
CA ASP A 33 6.44 24.52 -1.99
C ASP A 33 5.46 24.43 -0.81
N SER A 34 5.15 23.23 -0.30
CA SER A 34 4.21 23.02 0.81
C SER A 34 4.82 23.09 2.22
N GLY A 35 6.13 23.25 2.36
CA GLY A 35 6.84 23.36 3.64
C GLY A 35 6.81 22.11 4.53
N ASP A 36 5.69 21.39 4.61
CA ASP A 36 5.52 20.11 5.32
C ASP A 36 4.91 19.08 4.36
N PRO A 37 5.67 18.05 3.95
CA PRO A 37 5.19 17.04 3.01
C PRO A 37 4.02 16.21 3.56
N LEU A 38 3.87 16.14 4.89
CA LEU A 38 2.80 15.41 5.57
C LEU A 38 1.64 16.33 6.02
N ALA A 39 1.65 17.61 5.67
CA ALA A 39 0.54 18.51 6.00
C ALA A 39 -0.77 17.95 5.43
N GLU A 40 -1.83 18.05 6.23
CA GLU A 40 -3.18 17.68 5.81
C GLU A 40 -3.61 18.52 4.59
N ARG A 41 -4.23 17.89 3.62
CA ARG A 41 -4.66 18.51 2.36
C ARG A 41 -6.15 18.34 2.19
N GLU A 42 -6.78 19.38 1.64
CA GLU A 42 -8.19 19.30 1.28
C GLU A 42 -8.40 18.27 0.17
N PRO A 43 -9.33 17.32 0.36
CA PRO A 43 -9.67 16.37 -0.68
C PRO A 43 -10.48 17.05 -1.80
N HIS A 44 -10.34 16.55 -3.04
CA HIS A 44 -11.13 17.06 -4.18
C HIS A 44 -12.64 16.85 -4.05
N PHE A 45 -13.05 15.92 -3.19
CA PHE A 45 -14.44 15.61 -2.90
C PHE A 45 -14.65 15.57 -1.38
N PRO A 46 -15.86 15.84 -0.86
CA PRO A 46 -16.15 15.73 0.57
C PRO A 46 -15.75 14.37 1.11
N ALA A 47 -14.80 14.34 2.04
CA ALA A 47 -14.31 13.10 2.63
C ALA A 47 -15.36 12.51 3.58
N LYS A 48 -15.68 11.22 3.40
CA LYS A 48 -16.53 10.45 4.30
C LYS A 48 -15.71 9.57 5.23
N ALA A 49 -14.59 9.03 4.75
CA ALA A 49 -13.68 8.18 5.50
C ALA A 49 -12.50 8.99 6.03
N LYS A 50 -12.14 8.76 7.29
CA LYS A 50 -10.97 9.34 7.96
C LYS A 50 -9.76 8.41 7.93
N ARG A 51 -9.98 7.12 7.76
CA ARG A 51 -8.95 6.07 7.78
C ARG A 51 -9.21 5.08 6.68
N VAL A 52 -8.13 4.55 6.11
CA VAL A 52 -8.17 3.47 5.12
C VAL A 52 -7.40 2.29 5.67
N ILE A 53 -8.03 1.11 5.72
CA ILE A 53 -7.38 -0.15 6.09
C ILE A 53 -7.40 -1.04 4.86
N PHE A 54 -6.22 -1.44 4.39
CA PHE A 54 -6.07 -2.36 3.27
C PHE A 54 -5.70 -3.75 3.80
N LEU A 55 -6.69 -4.64 3.86
CA LEU A 55 -6.51 -6.03 4.29
C LEU A 55 -6.12 -6.88 3.09
N PHE A 56 -4.87 -7.31 3.02
CA PHE A 56 -4.34 -8.08 1.91
C PHE A 56 -4.01 -9.51 2.32
N MET A 57 -4.63 -10.47 1.64
CA MET A 57 -4.31 -11.90 1.80
C MET A 57 -3.21 -12.30 0.81
N THR A 58 -2.02 -12.53 1.33
CA THR A 58 -0.84 -12.90 0.55
C THR A 58 -1.05 -14.24 -0.16
N GLY A 59 -0.78 -14.28 -1.45
CA GLY A 59 -0.99 -15.47 -2.29
C GLY A 59 -2.41 -15.61 -2.81
N GLY A 60 -3.30 -14.73 -2.40
CA GLY A 60 -4.71 -14.70 -2.77
C GLY A 60 -5.54 -15.76 -2.04
N VAL A 61 -6.83 -15.51 -1.96
CA VAL A 61 -7.84 -16.49 -1.56
C VAL A 61 -8.47 -17.07 -2.83
N SER A 62 -8.84 -18.36 -2.80
CA SER A 62 -9.59 -18.94 -3.90
C SER A 62 -10.97 -18.30 -4.00
N HIS A 63 -11.18 -17.41 -4.95
CA HIS A 63 -12.45 -16.68 -5.11
C HIS A 63 -13.61 -17.64 -5.35
N VAL A 64 -13.40 -18.73 -6.09
CA VAL A 64 -14.41 -19.74 -6.40
C VAL A 64 -14.82 -20.61 -5.21
N ASP A 65 -14.01 -20.61 -4.14
CA ASP A 65 -14.29 -21.31 -2.90
C ASP A 65 -14.82 -20.38 -1.79
N THR A 66 -14.88 -19.05 -2.03
CA THR A 66 -15.19 -18.06 -0.98
C THR A 66 -16.36 -17.12 -1.31
N LEU A 67 -16.23 -16.29 -2.33
CA LEU A 67 -17.16 -15.17 -2.59
C LEU A 67 -17.72 -15.16 -4.02
N ASP A 68 -17.28 -16.08 -4.89
CA ASP A 68 -17.68 -16.11 -6.30
C ASP A 68 -18.06 -17.53 -6.72
N PRO A 69 -19.24 -18.03 -6.31
CA PRO A 69 -19.69 -19.37 -6.64
C PRO A 69 -19.81 -19.55 -8.16
N LYS A 70 -19.35 -20.70 -8.64
CA LYS A 70 -19.42 -21.10 -10.05
C LYS A 70 -20.26 -22.37 -10.19
N PRO A 71 -21.57 -22.29 -10.42
CA PRO A 71 -22.43 -23.46 -10.56
C PRO A 71 -21.96 -24.47 -11.60
N ALA A 72 -21.28 -23.97 -12.65
CA ALA A 72 -20.68 -24.83 -13.68
C ALA A 72 -19.60 -25.78 -13.12
N LEU A 73 -18.82 -25.34 -12.12
CA LEU A 73 -17.82 -26.23 -11.49
C LEU A 73 -18.48 -27.38 -10.73
N THR A 74 -19.64 -27.14 -10.12
CA THR A 74 -20.41 -28.19 -9.43
C THR A 74 -21.04 -29.15 -10.44
N ARG A 75 -21.69 -28.65 -11.51
CA ARG A 75 -22.31 -29.43 -12.56
C ARG A 75 -21.32 -30.32 -13.32
N ASP A 76 -20.12 -29.77 -13.59
CA ASP A 76 -19.12 -30.39 -14.46
C ASP A 76 -17.93 -30.98 -13.67
N HIS A 77 -18.11 -31.19 -12.38
CA HIS A 77 -17.09 -31.75 -11.50
C HIS A 77 -16.56 -33.10 -12.04
N GLY A 78 -15.25 -33.24 -12.09
CA GLY A 78 -14.56 -34.42 -12.60
C GLY A 78 -14.44 -34.50 -14.11
N LYS A 79 -15.04 -33.58 -14.89
CA LYS A 79 -14.83 -33.54 -16.32
C LYS A 79 -13.45 -33.06 -16.67
N GLU A 80 -12.80 -33.75 -17.59
CA GLU A 80 -11.52 -33.35 -18.17
C GLU A 80 -11.75 -32.19 -19.14
N ILE A 81 -10.90 -31.19 -19.06
CA ILE A 81 -10.85 -30.07 -20.00
C ILE A 81 -9.42 -29.88 -20.52
N LYS A 82 -9.28 -29.30 -21.71
CA LYS A 82 -7.99 -28.90 -22.23
C LYS A 82 -7.51 -27.64 -21.51
N ALA A 83 -6.21 -27.62 -21.16
CA ALA A 83 -5.55 -26.42 -20.69
C ALA A 83 -5.35 -25.47 -21.88
N ASP A 84 -6.29 -24.59 -22.13
CA ASP A 84 -6.24 -23.64 -23.29
C ASP A 84 -5.71 -22.25 -22.90
N HIS A 85 -5.28 -22.09 -21.66
CA HIS A 85 -4.73 -20.83 -21.22
C HIS A 85 -3.25 -20.71 -21.65
N PRO A 86 -2.83 -19.59 -22.28
CA PRO A 86 -1.47 -19.42 -22.82
C PRO A 86 -0.33 -19.73 -21.83
N GLU A 87 -0.55 -19.49 -20.54
CA GLU A 87 0.47 -19.70 -19.50
C GLU A 87 0.62 -21.16 -19.07
N ILE A 88 -0.35 -22.03 -19.32
CA ILE A 88 -0.36 -23.40 -18.82
C ILE A 88 -0.45 -24.48 -19.90
N LYS A 89 -0.93 -24.15 -21.10
CA LYS A 89 -1.21 -25.11 -22.18
C LYS A 89 -0.01 -25.99 -22.59
N ASP A 90 1.22 -25.45 -22.41
CA ASP A 90 2.45 -26.11 -22.80
C ASP A 90 3.31 -26.51 -21.58
N ARG A 91 2.75 -26.44 -20.35
CA ARG A 91 3.48 -26.81 -19.14
C ARG A 91 3.39 -28.32 -18.90
N PRO A 92 4.52 -29.02 -18.66
CA PRO A 92 4.51 -30.40 -18.23
C PRO A 92 3.64 -30.62 -16.98
N GLY A 93 2.80 -31.64 -16.98
CA GLY A 93 1.87 -31.93 -15.90
C GLY A 93 0.50 -31.25 -16.02
N TYR A 94 0.28 -30.40 -17.03
CA TYR A 94 -1.01 -29.75 -17.30
C TYR A 94 -1.71 -30.28 -18.55
N GLU A 95 -1.24 -31.40 -19.10
CA GLU A 95 -1.82 -32.05 -20.29
C GLU A 95 -3.28 -32.45 -20.06
N ARG A 96 -3.59 -32.76 -18.79
CA ARG A 96 -4.95 -33.10 -18.34
C ARG A 96 -5.29 -32.29 -17.11
N ILE A 97 -6.31 -31.48 -17.18
CA ILE A 97 -6.88 -30.76 -16.04
C ILE A 97 -8.34 -31.13 -15.87
N TYR A 98 -8.77 -31.17 -14.62
CA TYR A 98 -10.12 -31.59 -14.25
C TYR A 98 -10.82 -30.47 -13.52
N LEU A 99 -12.09 -30.27 -13.84
CA LEU A 99 -12.93 -29.32 -13.12
C LEU A 99 -13.19 -29.85 -11.70
N LYS A 100 -13.00 -28.98 -10.72
CA LYS A 100 -13.23 -29.30 -9.32
C LYS A 100 -14.30 -28.39 -8.74
N ARG A 101 -15.35 -29.00 -8.17
CA ARG A 101 -16.36 -28.25 -7.41
C ARG A 101 -15.74 -27.66 -6.14
N PRO A 102 -16.28 -26.53 -5.63
CA PRO A 102 -15.97 -26.05 -4.30
C PRO A 102 -16.19 -27.12 -3.24
N GLN A 103 -15.35 -27.14 -2.20
CA GLN A 103 -15.49 -28.08 -1.08
C GLN A 103 -16.44 -27.56 0.00
N TRP A 104 -16.72 -26.28 -0.02
CA TRP A 104 -17.59 -25.58 0.93
C TRP A 104 -18.89 -25.22 0.27
N GLU A 105 -19.95 -25.20 1.06
CA GLU A 105 -21.28 -24.80 0.59
C GLU A 105 -21.38 -23.28 0.55
N PHE A 106 -22.21 -22.78 -0.35
CA PHE A 106 -22.57 -21.38 -0.48
C PHE A 106 -24.03 -21.19 -0.08
N ALA A 107 -24.30 -20.10 0.65
CA ALA A 107 -25.65 -19.69 0.97
C ALA A 107 -25.78 -18.16 0.82
N PRO A 108 -26.95 -17.65 0.49
CA PRO A 108 -27.25 -16.23 0.53
C PRO A 108 -27.26 -15.71 1.97
N HIS A 109 -26.64 -14.56 2.19
CA HIS A 109 -26.54 -13.90 3.49
C HIS A 109 -26.95 -12.43 3.38
N GLY A 110 -27.33 -11.84 4.52
CA GLY A 110 -27.78 -10.47 4.62
C GLY A 110 -29.10 -10.18 3.89
N GLU A 111 -29.50 -8.92 3.91
CA GLU A 111 -30.64 -8.42 3.14
C GLU A 111 -30.32 -8.35 1.63
N CYS A 112 -29.05 -8.11 1.29
CA CYS A 112 -28.58 -8.08 -0.10
C CYS A 112 -28.57 -9.45 -0.80
N GLY A 113 -28.68 -10.56 -0.04
CA GLY A 113 -28.69 -11.92 -0.56
C GLY A 113 -27.39 -12.37 -1.24
N THR A 114 -26.26 -11.77 -0.87
CA THR A 114 -24.95 -12.13 -1.42
C THR A 114 -24.55 -13.53 -0.99
N GLU A 115 -24.20 -14.39 -1.97
CA GLU A 115 -23.72 -15.74 -1.68
C GLU A 115 -22.31 -15.72 -1.12
N VAL A 116 -22.13 -16.26 0.06
CA VAL A 116 -20.86 -16.41 0.77
C VAL A 116 -20.67 -17.88 1.16
N SER A 117 -19.44 -18.36 1.03
CA SER A 117 -19.07 -19.71 1.44
C SER A 117 -19.05 -19.87 2.96
N THR A 118 -19.36 -21.06 3.43
CA THR A 118 -19.24 -21.46 4.85
C THR A 118 -17.80 -21.35 5.38
N LEU A 119 -16.82 -21.13 4.51
CA LEU A 119 -15.43 -20.84 4.89
C LEU A 119 -15.27 -19.47 5.57
N PHE A 120 -16.15 -18.51 5.28
CA PHE A 120 -16.09 -17.14 5.77
C PHE A 120 -17.36 -16.73 6.56
N PRO A 121 -17.68 -17.43 7.66
CA PRO A 121 -18.92 -17.17 8.40
C PRO A 121 -18.98 -15.74 8.97
N GLN A 122 -17.89 -15.20 9.50
CA GLN A 122 -17.88 -13.84 10.05
C GLN A 122 -18.00 -12.76 8.96
N VAL A 123 -17.45 -12.99 7.78
CA VAL A 123 -17.64 -12.09 6.63
C VAL A 123 -19.08 -12.12 6.15
N ALA A 124 -19.72 -13.28 6.21
CA ALA A 124 -21.14 -13.43 5.87
C ALA A 124 -22.09 -12.62 6.77
N GLU A 125 -21.73 -12.42 8.05
CA GLU A 125 -22.48 -11.58 8.97
C GLU A 125 -22.41 -10.07 8.63
N CYS A 126 -21.37 -9.65 7.94
CA CYS A 126 -21.13 -8.25 7.57
C CYS A 126 -21.41 -7.96 6.08
N VAL A 127 -22.02 -8.89 5.35
CA VAL A 127 -22.08 -8.82 3.88
C VAL A 127 -22.88 -7.61 3.36
N ASP A 128 -23.84 -7.12 4.10
CA ASP A 128 -24.63 -5.94 3.73
C ASP A 128 -23.80 -4.63 3.76
N ASP A 129 -22.72 -4.62 4.51
CA ASP A 129 -21.77 -3.49 4.59
C ASP A 129 -20.63 -3.60 3.55
N ILE A 130 -20.62 -4.66 2.72
CA ILE A 130 -19.53 -4.96 1.80
C ILE A 130 -19.93 -4.69 0.35
N ALA A 131 -19.15 -3.89 -0.36
CA ALA A 131 -19.22 -3.78 -1.81
C ALA A 131 -18.32 -4.85 -2.46
N LEU A 132 -18.92 -5.93 -2.95
CA LEU A 132 -18.19 -7.05 -3.55
C LEU A 132 -17.93 -6.82 -5.04
N ILE A 133 -16.65 -6.76 -5.45
CA ILE A 133 -16.22 -6.58 -6.83
C ILE A 133 -15.61 -7.90 -7.34
N ARG A 134 -16.41 -8.73 -8.02
CA ARG A 134 -15.99 -10.03 -8.55
C ARG A 134 -15.15 -9.95 -9.84
N SER A 135 -15.11 -8.80 -10.49
CA SER A 135 -14.40 -8.59 -11.76
C SER A 135 -12.96 -8.13 -11.63
N MET A 136 -12.44 -7.97 -10.41
CA MET A 136 -11.05 -7.57 -10.22
C MET A 136 -10.08 -8.68 -10.59
N HIS A 137 -9.02 -8.32 -11.30
CA HIS A 137 -7.94 -9.22 -11.67
C HIS A 137 -6.62 -8.46 -11.76
N THR A 138 -5.52 -9.19 -11.72
CA THR A 138 -4.18 -8.66 -11.98
C THR A 138 -3.62 -9.23 -13.28
N SER A 139 -2.67 -8.52 -13.88
CA SER A 139 -2.10 -8.89 -15.18
C SER A 139 -1.05 -9.99 -15.12
N HIS A 140 -0.81 -10.59 -13.94
CA HIS A 140 0.25 -11.59 -13.77
C HIS A 140 -0.17 -12.72 -12.82
N SER A 141 0.12 -13.97 -13.19
CA SER A 141 -0.23 -15.17 -12.43
C SER A 141 0.76 -15.51 -11.29
N ASN A 142 1.99 -15.00 -11.34
CA ASN A 142 2.99 -15.22 -10.30
C ASN A 142 2.68 -14.36 -9.06
N HIS A 143 2.68 -14.97 -7.88
CA HIS A 143 2.33 -14.31 -6.62
C HIS A 143 3.18 -13.07 -6.31
N TYR A 144 4.49 -13.09 -6.60
CA TYR A 144 5.36 -11.92 -6.42
C TYR A 144 4.90 -10.74 -7.26
N ASN A 145 4.77 -10.95 -8.57
CA ASN A 145 4.38 -9.91 -9.53
C ASN A 145 2.93 -9.44 -9.30
N ALA A 146 2.01 -10.37 -9.02
CA ALA A 146 0.63 -10.05 -8.71
C ALA A 146 0.50 -9.23 -7.42
N THR A 147 1.24 -9.58 -6.38
CA THR A 147 1.28 -8.82 -5.12
C THR A 147 1.81 -7.41 -5.37
N LEU A 148 2.91 -7.27 -6.11
CA LEU A 148 3.45 -5.97 -6.48
C LEU A 148 2.41 -5.14 -7.26
N GLY A 149 1.75 -5.78 -8.25
CA GLY A 149 0.70 -5.15 -9.04
C GLY A 149 -0.47 -4.63 -8.21
N MET A 150 -0.94 -5.41 -7.24
CA MET A 150 -2.04 -5.01 -6.35
C MET A 150 -1.69 -3.84 -5.44
N HIS A 151 -0.44 -3.73 -5.00
CA HIS A 151 -0.01 -2.67 -4.09
C HIS A 151 0.43 -1.39 -4.81
N THR A 152 0.94 -1.49 -6.04
CA THR A 152 1.60 -0.38 -6.74
C THR A 152 1.01 -0.05 -8.10
N GLY A 153 0.08 -0.88 -8.60
CA GLY A 153 -0.48 -0.76 -9.95
C GLY A 153 0.48 -1.21 -11.06
N SER A 154 1.64 -1.80 -10.71
CA SER A 154 2.61 -2.32 -11.69
C SER A 154 3.22 -3.63 -11.20
N PHE A 155 3.16 -4.66 -12.04
CA PHE A 155 3.76 -5.96 -11.74
C PHE A 155 5.25 -6.05 -12.13
N ALA A 156 5.76 -5.10 -12.91
CA ALA A 156 7.09 -5.15 -13.52
C ALA A 156 8.09 -4.13 -12.91
N PHE A 157 7.58 -3.00 -12.43
CA PHE A 157 8.42 -1.90 -11.95
C PHE A 157 7.96 -1.44 -10.58
N ALA A 158 8.91 -1.06 -9.73
CA ALA A 158 8.60 -0.38 -8.49
C ALA A 158 7.90 0.96 -8.79
N ARG A 159 6.84 1.22 -8.04
CA ARG A 159 6.07 2.47 -8.04
C ARG A 159 5.61 2.75 -6.61
N PRO A 160 5.24 3.99 -6.29
CA PRO A 160 4.69 4.25 -4.98
C PRO A 160 3.50 3.34 -4.68
N SER A 161 3.48 2.80 -3.49
CA SER A 161 2.39 1.94 -3.02
C SER A 161 1.10 2.73 -2.81
N LEU A 162 -0.03 2.02 -2.74
CA LEU A 162 -1.34 2.62 -2.45
C LEU A 162 -1.30 3.52 -1.21
N GLY A 163 -0.71 3.05 -0.10
CA GLY A 163 -0.60 3.84 1.12
C GLY A 163 0.30 5.07 0.98
N ALA A 164 1.38 4.97 0.19
CA ALA A 164 2.23 6.11 -0.13
C ALA A 164 1.46 7.17 -0.94
N TRP A 165 0.64 6.76 -1.91
CA TRP A 165 -0.22 7.67 -2.67
C TRP A 165 -1.30 8.33 -1.81
N VAL A 166 -1.93 7.59 -0.89
CA VAL A 166 -2.91 8.15 0.06
C VAL A 166 -2.25 9.19 0.96
N SER A 167 -1.09 8.86 1.54
CA SER A 167 -0.31 9.79 2.35
C SER A 167 0.13 11.02 1.56
N TYR A 168 0.55 10.85 0.31
CA TYR A 168 0.94 11.95 -0.56
C TYR A 168 -0.22 12.86 -0.91
N GLY A 169 -1.37 12.29 -1.28
CA GLY A 169 -2.53 13.04 -1.74
C GLY A 169 -3.30 13.77 -0.63
N LEU A 170 -3.35 13.20 0.58
CA LEU A 170 -4.18 13.69 1.66
C LEU A 170 -3.40 14.18 2.89
N GLY A 171 -2.10 13.85 2.99
CA GLY A 171 -1.31 14.16 4.16
C GLY A 171 -1.60 13.24 5.33
N SER A 172 -1.31 13.70 6.53
CA SER A 172 -1.53 12.97 7.80
C SER A 172 -2.18 13.88 8.84
N MET A 173 -3.18 13.33 9.53
CA MET A 173 -3.84 13.99 10.67
C MET A 173 -2.96 14.00 11.94
N ASN A 174 -1.92 13.18 11.98
CA ASN A 174 -1.02 13.05 13.12
C ASN A 174 0.42 13.39 12.70
N ARG A 175 1.10 14.21 13.50
CA ARG A 175 2.48 14.65 13.26
C ARG A 175 3.53 13.78 13.95
N ASN A 176 3.14 13.02 14.95
CA ASN A 176 4.03 12.21 15.79
C ASN A 176 4.00 10.73 15.43
N LEU A 177 3.04 10.30 14.61
CA LEU A 177 2.91 8.93 14.13
C LEU A 177 2.92 8.92 12.60
N PRO A 178 3.40 7.83 11.99
CA PRO A 178 3.41 7.72 10.54
C PRO A 178 1.98 7.71 9.98
N GLY A 179 1.76 8.45 8.90
CA GLY A 179 0.47 8.45 8.19
C GLY A 179 0.18 7.14 7.46
N PHE A 180 1.22 6.33 7.21
CA PHE A 180 1.12 5.03 6.56
C PHE A 180 1.82 3.95 7.39
N VAL A 181 1.05 3.05 7.98
CA VAL A 181 1.51 1.94 8.81
C VAL A 181 1.27 0.63 8.08
N VAL A 182 2.22 -0.28 8.16
CA VAL A 182 2.18 -1.61 7.53
C VAL A 182 2.34 -2.68 8.60
N LEU A 183 1.27 -3.41 8.86
CA LEU A 183 1.28 -4.56 9.76
C LEU A 183 1.62 -5.81 8.93
N ALA A 184 2.85 -6.31 9.03
CA ALA A 184 3.28 -7.48 8.30
C ALA A 184 4.07 -8.42 9.23
N PRO A 185 3.44 -9.47 9.76
CA PRO A 185 4.10 -10.43 10.66
C PRO A 185 5.20 -11.23 9.95
N ARG A 186 5.18 -11.25 8.63
CA ARG A 186 6.19 -11.87 7.76
C ARG A 186 6.48 -10.99 6.57
N GLN A 187 7.68 -11.14 6.02
CA GLN A 187 8.03 -10.46 4.77
C GLN A 187 7.05 -10.84 3.66
N THR A 188 6.55 -9.84 2.94
CA THR A 188 5.68 -10.03 1.78
C THR A 188 6.44 -10.62 0.60
N TYR A 189 5.75 -11.23 -0.37
CA TYR A 189 6.38 -11.81 -1.57
C TYR A 189 7.23 -10.80 -2.35
N ALA A 190 6.77 -9.57 -2.47
CA ALA A 190 7.49 -8.51 -3.18
C ALA A 190 8.38 -7.64 -2.25
N GLY A 191 8.62 -8.09 -1.02
CA GLY A 191 9.47 -7.39 -0.06
C GLY A 191 8.98 -5.99 0.28
N THR A 192 9.92 -5.06 0.47
CA THR A 192 9.63 -3.67 0.85
C THR A 192 8.94 -2.85 -0.24
N GLN A 193 8.95 -3.31 -1.48
CA GLN A 193 8.36 -2.59 -2.62
C GLN A 193 6.86 -2.38 -2.47
N VAL A 194 6.15 -3.27 -1.75
CA VAL A 194 4.69 -3.17 -1.55
C VAL A 194 4.26 -2.03 -0.63
N TYR A 195 5.19 -1.40 0.08
CA TYR A 195 4.95 -0.24 0.93
C TYR A 195 5.96 0.89 0.72
N ALA A 196 6.70 0.84 -0.38
CA ALA A 196 7.67 1.86 -0.75
C ALA A 196 7.00 3.15 -1.20
N SER A 197 7.64 4.28 -0.93
CA SER A 197 7.30 5.58 -1.50
C SER A 197 7.87 5.78 -2.90
N ASP A 198 8.87 4.97 -3.28
CA ASP A 198 9.58 4.99 -4.56
C ASP A 198 10.02 6.41 -4.96
N PHE A 199 9.47 6.97 -6.05
CA PHE A 199 9.80 8.33 -6.50
C PHE A 199 9.11 9.45 -5.70
N LEU A 200 8.16 9.12 -4.82
CA LEU A 200 7.61 10.09 -3.87
C LEU A 200 8.60 10.32 -2.72
N PRO A 201 8.52 11.46 -2.01
CA PRO A 201 9.38 11.69 -0.86
C PRO A 201 9.30 10.59 0.19
N GLY A 202 10.45 10.32 0.84
CA GLY A 202 10.56 9.28 1.87
C GLY A 202 9.60 9.45 3.06
N ALA A 203 9.08 10.65 3.29
CA ALA A 203 8.06 10.90 4.31
C ALA A 203 6.76 10.11 4.10
N HIS A 204 6.50 9.67 2.87
CA HIS A 204 5.32 8.85 2.52
C HIS A 204 5.62 7.35 2.52
N GLN A 205 6.83 6.94 2.90
CA GLN A 205 7.22 5.54 3.06
C GLN A 205 6.39 4.88 4.16
N GLY A 206 5.91 3.65 3.89
CA GLY A 206 5.21 2.86 4.91
C GLY A 206 6.14 2.47 6.07
N THR A 207 5.67 2.66 7.29
CA THR A 207 6.36 2.22 8.49
C THR A 207 5.97 0.79 8.82
N LEU A 208 6.94 -0.11 8.75
CA LEU A 208 6.73 -1.52 9.05
C LEU A 208 6.59 -1.76 10.55
N VAL A 209 5.53 -2.44 10.92
CA VAL A 209 5.29 -2.97 12.27
C VAL A 209 5.27 -4.50 12.19
N VAL A 210 6.13 -5.11 12.98
CA VAL A 210 6.24 -6.57 13.09
C VAL A 210 5.87 -6.98 14.52
N PRO A 211 4.94 -7.90 14.73
CA PRO A 211 4.59 -8.35 16.08
C PRO A 211 5.81 -8.86 16.85
N GLY A 212 5.97 -8.39 18.09
CA GLY A 212 7.10 -8.77 18.93
C GLY A 212 7.43 -7.75 20.01
N PRO A 213 8.53 -7.97 20.77
CA PRO A 213 8.93 -7.07 21.86
C PRO A 213 9.38 -5.69 21.39
N GLU A 214 9.74 -5.54 20.14
CA GLU A 214 10.11 -4.29 19.49
C GLU A 214 9.39 -4.19 18.13
N PRO A 215 8.09 -3.85 18.14
CA PRO A 215 7.27 -3.90 16.94
C PRO A 215 7.71 -2.91 15.86
N VAL A 216 8.33 -1.81 16.24
CA VAL A 216 8.95 -0.84 15.32
C VAL A 216 10.44 -0.79 15.59
N ALA A 217 11.23 -1.02 14.55
CA ALA A 217 12.68 -1.02 14.66
C ALA A 217 13.22 0.35 15.12
N ASN A 218 14.21 0.33 16.04
CA ASN A 218 14.90 1.52 16.56
C ASN A 218 13.98 2.54 17.27
N VAL A 219 12.82 2.13 17.75
CA VAL A 219 11.90 3.01 18.48
C VAL A 219 12.45 3.31 19.90
N LYS A 220 13.23 2.41 20.46
CA LYS A 220 13.84 2.63 21.78
C LYS A 220 15.04 3.58 21.67
N PRO A 221 15.06 4.70 22.43
CA PRO A 221 16.19 5.60 22.42
C PRO A 221 17.45 4.89 23.00
N ARG A 222 18.60 5.13 22.37
CA ARG A 222 19.90 4.57 22.80
C ARG A 222 20.62 5.43 23.83
N ILE A 223 20.18 6.67 23.97
CA ILE A 223 20.74 7.69 24.88
C ILE A 223 19.58 8.34 25.65
N PRO A 224 19.84 8.96 26.80
CA PRO A 224 18.84 9.70 27.55
C PRO A 224 18.13 10.75 26.68
N GLU A 225 16.84 10.93 26.91
CA GLU A 225 15.97 11.79 26.09
C GLU A 225 16.47 13.25 26.01
N ASP A 226 16.95 13.80 27.10
CA ASP A 226 17.52 15.14 27.18
C ASP A 226 18.73 15.32 26.27
N ARG A 227 19.64 14.36 26.25
CA ARG A 227 20.78 14.34 25.32
C ARG A 227 20.33 14.17 23.86
N GLN A 228 19.39 13.29 23.61
CA GLN A 228 18.87 13.09 22.26
C GLN A 228 18.22 14.37 21.73
N LYS A 229 17.45 15.09 22.54
CA LYS A 229 16.90 16.40 22.17
C LYS A 229 17.98 17.42 21.81
N LEU A 230 19.08 17.47 22.57
CA LEU A 230 20.22 18.36 22.28
C LEU A 230 20.89 17.98 20.95
N GLU A 231 21.13 16.69 20.71
CA GLU A 231 21.73 16.21 19.46
C GLU A 231 20.85 16.53 18.26
N LEU A 232 19.54 16.29 18.37
CA LEU A 232 18.58 16.62 17.32
C LEU A 232 18.50 18.12 17.06
N ALA A 233 18.51 18.96 18.10
CA ALA A 233 18.52 20.41 17.94
C ALA A 233 19.80 20.89 17.23
N ALA A 234 20.96 20.33 17.58
CA ALA A 234 22.22 20.63 16.91
C ALA A 234 22.19 20.18 15.43
N LEU A 235 21.72 18.97 15.17
CA LEU A 235 21.57 18.45 13.81
C LEU A 235 20.59 19.30 12.98
N HIS A 236 19.47 19.71 13.57
CA HIS A 236 18.50 20.59 12.92
C HIS A 236 19.13 21.95 12.55
N ALA A 237 19.87 22.57 13.46
CA ALA A 237 20.58 23.82 13.19
C ALA A 237 21.62 23.68 12.07
N MET A 238 22.37 22.57 12.05
CA MET A 238 23.33 22.28 10.97
C MET A 238 22.63 22.07 9.63
N ASN A 239 21.54 21.33 9.61
CA ASN A 239 20.76 21.07 8.40
C ASN A 239 20.09 22.34 7.88
N ALA A 240 19.53 23.19 8.76
CA ALA A 240 18.94 24.46 8.38
C ALA A 240 19.99 25.37 7.71
N ARG A 241 21.19 25.47 8.28
CA ARG A 241 22.32 26.23 7.70
C ARG A 241 22.75 25.65 6.33
N HIS A 242 22.74 24.32 6.20
CA HIS A 242 23.05 23.67 4.92
C HIS A 242 21.97 23.95 3.88
N LEU A 243 20.71 24.01 4.28
CA LEU A 243 19.57 24.32 3.42
C LEU A 243 19.59 25.75 2.89
N GLU A 244 20.08 26.74 3.70
CA GLU A 244 20.23 28.16 3.28
C GLU A 244 21.08 28.26 2.01
N SER A 245 22.12 27.44 1.88
CA SER A 245 22.98 27.41 0.70
C SER A 245 22.40 26.59 -0.48
N ARG A 246 21.28 25.90 -0.25
CA ARG A 246 20.62 25.00 -1.21
C ARG A 246 19.10 25.21 -1.21
N SER A 247 18.70 26.48 -1.34
CA SER A 247 17.27 26.85 -1.37
C SER A 247 16.56 26.06 -2.46
N GLY A 248 15.52 25.30 -2.08
CA GLY A 248 14.74 24.47 -2.99
C GLY A 248 15.13 22.97 -3.01
N ASP A 249 16.08 22.51 -2.17
CA ASP A 249 16.38 21.07 -2.03
C ASP A 249 15.28 20.39 -1.20
N SER A 250 14.25 19.92 -1.90
CA SER A 250 13.09 19.23 -1.32
C SER A 250 13.46 17.89 -0.66
N LEU A 251 14.52 17.23 -1.14
CA LEU A 251 14.98 15.96 -0.56
C LEU A 251 15.61 16.16 0.80
N LEU A 252 16.34 17.27 0.99
CA LEU A 252 16.91 17.61 2.27
C LEU A 252 15.80 17.94 3.30
N ASN A 253 14.80 18.73 2.91
CA ASN A 253 13.64 19.00 3.75
C ASN A 253 12.87 17.74 4.14
N ALA A 254 12.59 16.85 3.19
CA ALA A 254 11.92 15.59 3.44
C ALA A 254 12.72 14.72 4.42
N ARG A 255 14.06 14.69 4.29
CA ARG A 255 14.93 13.96 5.20
C ARG A 255 14.94 14.53 6.63
N MET A 256 14.99 15.86 6.77
CA MET A 256 14.87 16.52 8.08
C MET A 256 13.54 16.15 8.74
N LYS A 257 12.45 16.21 8.01
CA LYS A 257 11.11 15.86 8.49
C LYS A 257 11.01 14.39 8.90
N SER A 258 11.64 13.50 8.15
CA SER A 258 11.71 12.07 8.49
C SER A 258 12.37 11.82 9.84
N PHE A 259 13.44 12.55 10.18
CA PHE A 259 14.09 12.46 11.51
C PHE A 259 13.19 13.00 12.62
N GLU A 260 12.49 14.11 12.40
CA GLU A 260 11.53 14.66 13.37
C GLU A 260 10.38 13.66 13.63
N THR A 261 9.83 13.06 12.58
CA THR A 261 8.80 12.02 12.69
C THR A 261 9.32 10.81 13.45
N ALA A 262 10.53 10.33 13.13
CA ALA A 262 11.15 9.20 13.83
C ALA A 262 11.34 9.47 15.33
N PHE A 263 11.73 10.69 15.69
CA PHE A 263 11.80 11.09 17.10
C PHE A 263 10.42 11.15 17.76
N GLY A 264 9.41 11.74 17.09
CA GLY A 264 8.03 11.75 17.57
C GLY A 264 7.51 10.34 17.80
N MET A 265 7.85 9.39 16.93
CA MET A 265 7.50 7.97 17.07
C MET A 265 8.12 7.33 18.32
N GLN A 266 9.37 7.65 18.66
CA GLN A 266 10.00 7.12 19.87
C GLN A 266 9.23 7.47 21.14
N MET A 267 8.55 8.62 21.14
CA MET A 267 7.73 9.07 22.25
C MET A 267 6.31 8.48 22.25
N SER A 268 5.72 8.28 21.08
CA SER A 268 4.28 7.94 20.94
C SER A 268 4.02 6.45 20.67
N VAL A 269 4.98 5.73 20.07
CA VAL A 269 4.82 4.32 19.74
C VAL A 269 4.70 3.41 20.97
N PRO A 270 5.46 3.62 22.09
CA PRO A 270 5.28 2.78 23.27
C PRO A 270 3.85 2.77 23.82
N GLU A 271 3.18 3.94 23.85
CA GLU A 271 1.78 4.05 24.26
C GLU A 271 0.84 3.34 23.28
N ALA A 272 1.08 3.45 21.97
CA ALA A 272 0.26 2.83 20.95
C ALA A 272 0.32 1.28 20.97
N PHE A 273 1.32 0.70 21.60
CA PHE A 273 1.50 -0.76 21.75
C PHE A 273 1.32 -1.23 23.21
N ASP A 274 0.86 -0.37 24.10
CA ASP A 274 0.49 -0.76 25.46
C ASP A 274 -0.94 -1.29 25.50
N PHE A 275 -1.08 -2.61 25.46
CA PHE A 275 -2.36 -3.29 25.58
C PHE A 275 -2.87 -3.41 27.02
N GLY A 276 -2.13 -2.93 28.03
CA GLY A 276 -2.52 -3.00 29.43
C GLY A 276 -3.77 -2.19 29.78
N THR A 277 -4.13 -1.23 28.92
CA THR A 277 -5.33 -0.40 29.06
C THR A 277 -6.54 -0.94 28.30
N GLU A 278 -6.39 -2.01 27.51
CA GLU A 278 -7.46 -2.57 26.72
C GLU A 278 -8.47 -3.35 27.56
N THR A 279 -9.72 -3.35 27.12
CA THR A 279 -10.78 -4.11 27.79
C THR A 279 -10.59 -5.61 27.61
N SER A 280 -11.06 -6.40 28.60
CA SER A 280 -11.04 -7.86 28.47
C SER A 280 -11.81 -8.34 27.24
N GLN A 281 -12.87 -7.64 26.85
CA GLN A 281 -13.64 -7.95 25.65
C GLN A 281 -12.80 -7.76 24.37
N THR A 282 -12.07 -6.63 24.28
CA THR A 282 -11.15 -6.37 23.17
C THR A 282 -10.09 -7.47 23.06
N LEU A 283 -9.43 -7.79 24.19
CA LEU A 283 -8.38 -8.81 24.22
C LEU A 283 -8.87 -10.22 23.87
N GLN A 284 -10.14 -10.54 24.18
CA GLN A 284 -10.75 -11.83 23.82
C GLN A 284 -11.17 -11.92 22.35
N SER A 285 -11.26 -10.80 21.64
CA SER A 285 -11.65 -10.76 20.23
C SER A 285 -10.47 -11.09 19.30
N TYR A 286 -9.26 -11.13 19.82
CA TYR A 286 -8.00 -11.43 19.13
C TYR A 286 -7.25 -12.57 19.81
#